data_bc2d975845bded9b5928b4b773c5c56d
#
_entry.id   bc2d975845bded9b5928b4b773c5c56d
#
_cell.length_a   1.000
_cell.length_b   1.000
_cell.length_c   1.000
_cell.angle_alpha   90.00
_cell.angle_beta   90.00
_cell.angle_gamma   90.00
#
_symmetry.space_group_name_H-M   'P 1'
#
loop_
_entity.id
_entity.type
_entity.pdbx_description
1 polymer ?
#
loop_
_entity_poly.entity_id
_entity_poly.type
_entity_poly.pdbx_seq_one_letter_code
_entity_poly.pdbx_strand_id
1 'polypeptide(L)'
;MTATKCLSGFIAFLVASFLLVSLTACGGQSEKMDGSMDMPKTIEEASKQYDELMKQENEIFSKNQELWEKVFLASSKDMTMIEDNKNYGDFLLKVIEEAKDQFSDDELKLLKAEAEKVRDIENKLIKLEEKFPELAMMRKDAGMSASDSSMNMQMFPEFEGKDLKGNTVNSKDLFSNNKFTVVNFWFTTCSPCVGELNSLEALNKDFEKRGGELIGVNSFTLGGSEKSIMEANEVLDKKGATFRNVYFDENSEAGKFANGVYAYPTTYVVDSKGNIVGDPIMGVLTEKAQKDKLMRLIDQAMS
;
A
#
# COMPACT_ATOMS: atom_id res chain seq x y z
N MET A 1 -26.52 -49.05 38.85
CA MET A 1 -26.71 -48.65 40.21
C MET A 1 -26.42 -47.19 40.33
N THR A 2 -27.48 -46.45 40.45
CA THR A 2 -27.86 -45.38 41.40
C THR A 2 -26.99 -44.11 41.21
N ALA A 3 -27.47 -43.01 40.59
CA ALA A 3 -28.54 -42.09 41.03
C ALA A 3 -28.20 -41.32 42.32
N THR A 4 -28.16 -39.99 42.23
CA THR A 4 -28.85 -38.95 43.02
C THR A 4 -28.19 -37.61 42.79
N LYS A 5 -28.79 -36.61 42.13
CA LYS A 5 -29.78 -35.59 42.55
C LYS A 5 -29.42 -34.83 43.84
N CYS A 6 -29.33 -33.52 43.72
CA CYS A 6 -30.02 -32.44 44.44
C CYS A 6 -29.32 -31.12 44.13
N LEU A 7 -29.94 -30.15 43.60
CA LEU A 7 -31.08 -29.27 43.88
C LEU A 7 -30.68 -28.04 44.72
N SER A 8 -30.98 -26.89 44.12
CA SER A 8 -31.60 -25.72 44.74
C SER A 8 -30.74 -24.58 45.26
N GLY A 9 -31.16 -23.41 44.81
CA GLY A 9 -30.99 -22.15 45.53
C GLY A 9 -31.18 -20.90 44.67
N PHE A 10 -32.43 -20.54 44.47
CA PHE A 10 -32.96 -19.22 44.05
C PHE A 10 -32.29 -18.04 44.77
N ILE A 11 -32.15 -16.91 44.08
CA ILE A 11 -32.81 -15.63 44.48
C ILE A 11 -32.81 -14.72 43.25
N ALA A 12 -34.01 -14.30 42.91
CA ALA A 12 -34.33 -13.26 41.94
C ALA A 12 -34.23 -11.88 42.55
N PHE A 13 -33.81 -10.88 41.76
CA PHE A 13 -34.25 -9.50 41.96
C PHE A 13 -34.57 -8.86 40.62
N LEU A 14 -35.85 -8.60 40.45
CA LEU A 14 -36.47 -7.78 39.42
C LEU A 14 -36.17 -6.31 39.68
N VAL A 15 -35.73 -5.56 38.66
CA VAL A 15 -36.20 -4.18 38.50
C VAL A 15 -36.49 -3.98 37.02
N ALA A 16 -37.74 -3.80 36.73
CA ALA A 16 -38.27 -3.41 35.43
C ALA A 16 -38.03 -1.91 35.22
N SER A 17 -37.61 -1.53 34.04
CA SER A 17 -37.88 -0.20 33.51
C SER A 17 -38.18 -0.37 32.03
N PHE A 18 -39.43 -0.17 31.71
CA PHE A 18 -40.02 -0.03 30.39
C PHE A 18 -39.42 1.18 29.69
N LEU A 19 -38.91 0.98 28.52
CA LEU A 19 -38.93 2.01 27.45
C LEU A 19 -39.33 1.32 26.16
N LEU A 20 -40.55 1.60 25.78
CA LEU A 20 -41.14 1.32 24.49
C LEU A 20 -40.30 2.03 23.41
N VAL A 21 -39.72 1.24 22.49
CA VAL A 21 -39.39 1.72 21.17
C VAL A 21 -40.14 0.85 20.18
N SER A 22 -41.06 1.50 19.53
CA SER A 22 -41.96 1.00 18.49
C SER A 22 -41.18 0.31 17.37
N LEU A 23 -41.53 -0.97 17.15
CA LEU A 23 -41.29 -1.64 15.88
C LEU A 23 -42.13 -0.96 14.80
N THR A 24 -41.50 -0.36 13.83
CA THR A 24 -42.05 -0.20 12.51
C THR A 24 -41.30 -1.10 11.56
N ALA A 25 -42.02 -2.11 11.11
CA ALA A 25 -41.58 -3.04 10.08
C ALA A 25 -41.68 -2.39 8.68
N CYS A 26 -40.91 -2.96 7.78
CA CYS A 26 -41.07 -2.98 6.33
C CYS A 26 -40.49 -1.82 5.52
N GLY A 27 -39.61 -2.21 4.66
CA GLY A 27 -39.27 -1.55 3.44
C GLY A 27 -37.83 -1.74 3.07
N GLY A 28 -37.52 -2.77 2.27
CA GLY A 28 -36.27 -2.83 1.55
C GLY A 28 -36.15 -1.58 0.69
N GLN A 29 -35.33 -0.66 1.12
CA GLN A 29 -34.78 0.41 0.32
C GLN A 29 -33.32 0.10 0.11
N SER A 30 -33.00 -0.19 -1.15
CA SER A 30 -31.65 -0.01 -1.63
C SER A 30 -31.24 1.42 -1.25
N GLU A 31 -30.36 1.57 -0.26
CA GLU A 31 -29.71 2.83 -0.01
C GLU A 31 -28.92 3.20 -1.25
N LYS A 32 -29.50 4.08 -2.05
CA LYS A 32 -28.73 4.92 -2.94
C LYS A 32 -27.87 5.74 -1.99
N MET A 33 -26.57 5.45 -1.98
CA MET A 33 -25.60 6.34 -1.39
C MET A 33 -25.74 7.68 -2.12
N ASP A 34 -26.44 8.61 -1.50
CA ASP A 34 -26.43 10.01 -1.91
C ASP A 34 -25.01 10.52 -1.66
N GLY A 35 -24.31 10.85 -2.74
CA GLY A 35 -22.89 11.19 -2.76
C GLY A 35 -22.54 12.56 -2.17
N SER A 36 -23.26 13.02 -1.18
CA SER A 36 -22.96 14.25 -0.44
C SER A 36 -21.92 13.96 0.64
N MET A 37 -20.65 14.07 0.27
CA MET A 37 -19.56 14.10 1.25
C MET A 37 -19.61 15.42 2.01
N ASP A 38 -19.69 15.38 3.35
CA ASP A 38 -19.48 16.56 4.18
C ASP A 38 -18.04 17.04 3.97
N MET A 39 -17.90 18.14 3.25
CA MET A 39 -16.59 18.68 2.89
C MET A 39 -15.91 19.27 4.13
N PRO A 40 -14.68 18.85 4.46
CA PRO A 40 -13.95 19.31 5.62
C PRO A 40 -13.75 20.84 5.60
N LYS A 41 -13.57 21.42 6.78
CA LYS A 41 -13.40 22.88 6.95
C LYS A 41 -11.95 23.28 7.07
N THR A 42 -11.08 22.35 7.49
CA THR A 42 -9.65 22.57 7.69
C THR A 42 -8.83 21.58 6.89
N ILE A 43 -7.59 21.94 6.61
CA ILE A 43 -6.63 21.06 5.92
C ILE A 43 -6.34 19.77 6.72
N GLU A 44 -6.34 19.86 8.05
CA GLU A 44 -6.13 18.70 8.92
C GLU A 44 -7.29 17.71 8.83
N GLU A 45 -8.53 18.20 8.83
CA GLU A 45 -9.72 17.37 8.61
C GLU A 45 -9.69 16.75 7.20
N ALA A 46 -9.29 17.54 6.21
CA ALA A 46 -9.18 17.08 4.83
C ALA A 46 -8.11 15.99 4.65
N SER A 47 -6.96 16.12 5.30
CA SER A 47 -5.91 15.10 5.31
C SER A 47 -6.40 13.78 5.92
N LYS A 48 -7.05 13.83 7.08
CA LYS A 48 -7.62 12.63 7.72
C LYS A 48 -8.67 11.94 6.85
N GLN A 49 -9.53 12.73 6.20
CA GLN A 49 -10.57 12.20 5.32
C GLN A 49 -9.98 11.58 4.05
N TYR A 50 -8.93 12.17 3.53
CA TYR A 50 -8.18 11.64 2.41
C TYR A 50 -7.52 10.29 2.77
N ASP A 51 -6.83 10.20 3.91
CA ASP A 51 -6.19 8.96 4.38
C ASP A 51 -7.19 7.83 4.58
N GLU A 52 -8.39 8.15 5.08
CA GLU A 52 -9.47 7.18 5.24
C GLU A 52 -10.02 6.71 3.88
N LEU A 53 -10.14 7.59 2.89
CA LEU A 53 -10.56 7.22 1.53
C LEU A 53 -9.52 6.32 0.86
N MET A 54 -8.23 6.63 0.96
CA MET A 54 -7.14 5.80 0.45
C MET A 54 -7.11 4.42 1.11
N LYS A 55 -7.37 4.37 2.43
CA LYS A 55 -7.49 3.09 3.14
C LYS A 55 -8.64 2.25 2.62
N GLN A 56 -9.82 2.85 2.37
CA GLN A 56 -10.97 2.15 1.79
C GLN A 56 -10.66 1.60 0.40
N GLU A 57 -9.94 2.34 -0.42
CA GLU A 57 -9.50 1.89 -1.74
C GLU A 57 -8.56 0.68 -1.64
N ASN A 58 -7.55 0.75 -0.78
CA ASN A 58 -6.63 -0.36 -0.54
C ASN A 58 -7.35 -1.61 -0.03
N GLU A 59 -8.39 -1.46 0.82
CA GLU A 59 -9.21 -2.57 1.29
C GLU A 59 -9.99 -3.24 0.16
N ILE A 60 -10.41 -2.51 -0.87
CA ILE A 60 -11.10 -3.08 -2.04
C ILE A 60 -10.15 -4.03 -2.77
N PHE A 61 -8.93 -3.60 -3.06
CA PHE A 61 -7.94 -4.42 -3.76
C PHE A 61 -7.49 -5.63 -2.93
N SER A 62 -7.29 -5.45 -1.63
CA SER A 62 -6.81 -6.53 -0.75
C SER A 62 -7.83 -7.65 -0.54
N LYS A 63 -9.14 -7.36 -0.58
CA LYS A 63 -10.20 -8.37 -0.38
C LYS A 63 -10.27 -9.40 -1.49
N ASN A 64 -9.97 -9.03 -2.72
CA ASN A 64 -10.06 -9.87 -3.91
C ASN A 64 -8.75 -9.81 -4.71
N GLN A 65 -7.62 -9.88 -4.00
CA GLN A 65 -6.29 -9.68 -4.55
C GLN A 65 -6.03 -10.53 -5.82
N GLU A 66 -6.27 -11.84 -5.78
CA GLU A 66 -6.06 -12.73 -6.93
C GLU A 66 -6.87 -12.33 -8.17
N LEU A 67 -8.06 -11.77 -7.94
CA LEU A 67 -8.92 -11.33 -9.03
C LEU A 67 -8.43 -10.01 -9.63
N TRP A 68 -8.01 -9.06 -8.79
CA TRP A 68 -7.41 -7.80 -9.22
C TRP A 68 -6.06 -8.00 -9.92
N GLU A 69 -5.27 -8.99 -9.48
CA GLU A 69 -4.04 -9.39 -10.18
C GLU A 69 -4.30 -9.75 -11.64
N LYS A 70 -5.37 -10.52 -11.92
CA LYS A 70 -5.76 -10.84 -13.31
C LYS A 70 -6.11 -9.58 -14.11
N VAL A 71 -6.81 -8.61 -13.49
CA VAL A 71 -7.13 -7.32 -14.14
C VAL A 71 -5.85 -6.56 -14.49
N PHE A 72 -4.91 -6.45 -13.54
CA PHE A 72 -3.65 -5.74 -13.76
C PHE A 72 -2.74 -6.43 -14.78
N LEU A 73 -2.74 -7.76 -14.83
CA LEU A 73 -2.03 -8.51 -15.87
C LEU A 73 -2.62 -8.29 -17.26
N ALA A 74 -3.94 -8.14 -17.35
CA ALA A 74 -4.62 -7.84 -18.60
C ALA A 74 -4.33 -6.42 -19.10
N SER A 75 -4.13 -5.46 -18.19
CA SER A 75 -3.84 -4.06 -18.51
C SER A 75 -2.41 -3.79 -19.01
N SER A 76 -1.53 -4.79 -19.03
CA SER A 76 -0.07 -4.67 -19.10
C SER A 76 0.51 -4.03 -20.38
N LYS A 77 -0.30 -3.59 -21.35
CA LYS A 77 0.20 -2.98 -22.59
C LYS A 77 0.09 -1.46 -22.71
N ASP A 78 -0.75 -0.81 -21.90
CA ASP A 78 -1.04 0.64 -22.06
C ASP A 78 -1.07 1.44 -20.74
N MET A 79 -0.44 0.96 -19.66
CA MET A 79 -0.41 1.68 -18.36
C MET A 79 0.35 3.03 -18.39
N THR A 80 0.90 3.43 -19.52
CA THR A 80 1.52 4.76 -19.71
C THR A 80 0.51 5.90 -19.90
N MET A 81 -0.79 5.61 -19.87
CA MET A 81 -1.86 6.55 -20.24
C MET A 81 -2.78 6.91 -19.07
N ILE A 82 -2.30 6.94 -17.84
CA ILE A 82 -2.96 7.75 -16.81
C ILE A 82 -2.46 9.18 -17.05
N GLU A 83 -3.12 9.89 -17.98
CA GLU A 83 -2.94 11.34 -18.10
C GLU A 83 -3.30 11.97 -16.75
N ASP A 84 -2.50 12.90 -16.28
CA ASP A 84 -2.78 13.74 -15.11
C ASP A 84 -4.26 14.18 -15.13
N ASN A 85 -4.99 13.89 -14.04
CA ASN A 85 -6.41 14.19 -13.79
C ASN A 85 -7.47 13.21 -14.34
N LYS A 86 -7.14 11.96 -14.68
CA LYS A 86 -8.18 10.94 -14.95
C LYS A 86 -8.46 10.08 -13.72
N ASN A 87 -9.74 9.83 -13.46
CA ASN A 87 -10.21 8.98 -12.37
C ASN A 87 -9.71 7.53 -12.56
N TYR A 88 -9.01 6.99 -11.56
CA TYR A 88 -8.43 5.65 -11.63
C TYR A 88 -9.51 4.56 -11.75
N GLY A 89 -10.68 4.73 -11.14
CA GLY A 89 -11.79 3.79 -11.28
C GLY A 89 -12.32 3.71 -12.71
N ASP A 90 -12.34 4.82 -13.47
CA ASP A 90 -12.72 4.81 -14.88
C ASP A 90 -11.71 4.01 -15.73
N PHE A 91 -10.41 4.12 -15.39
CA PHE A 91 -9.38 3.30 -16.01
C PHE A 91 -9.60 1.82 -15.71
N LEU A 92 -9.86 1.44 -14.46
CA LEU A 92 -10.13 0.05 -14.07
C LEU A 92 -11.35 -0.52 -14.80
N LEU A 93 -12.44 0.23 -14.89
CA LEU A 93 -13.65 -0.18 -15.62
C LEU A 93 -13.35 -0.46 -17.10
N LYS A 94 -12.52 0.37 -17.73
CA LYS A 94 -12.08 0.16 -19.11
C LYS A 94 -11.27 -1.13 -19.25
N VAL A 95 -10.29 -1.37 -18.39
CA VAL A 95 -9.45 -2.57 -18.40
C VAL A 95 -10.29 -3.83 -18.20
N ILE A 96 -11.23 -3.81 -17.23
CA ILE A 96 -12.16 -4.93 -16.99
C ILE A 96 -12.98 -5.25 -18.24
N GLU A 97 -13.47 -4.22 -18.93
CA GLU A 97 -14.27 -4.43 -20.16
C GLU A 97 -13.41 -4.97 -21.30
N GLU A 98 -12.17 -4.49 -21.46
CA GLU A 98 -11.23 -4.99 -22.48
C GLU A 98 -10.79 -6.44 -22.23
N ALA A 99 -10.71 -6.84 -20.96
CA ALA A 99 -10.29 -8.18 -20.54
C ALA A 99 -11.45 -9.13 -20.21
N LYS A 100 -12.70 -8.75 -20.49
CA LYS A 100 -13.90 -9.46 -20.01
C LYS A 100 -13.93 -10.97 -20.33
N ASP A 101 -13.36 -11.38 -21.45
CA ASP A 101 -13.33 -12.78 -21.87
C ASP A 101 -12.43 -13.66 -20.97
N GLN A 102 -11.66 -13.06 -20.05
CA GLN A 102 -10.79 -13.75 -19.10
C GLN A 102 -11.47 -14.03 -17.75
N PHE A 103 -12.72 -13.54 -17.56
CA PHE A 103 -13.45 -13.60 -16.31
C PHE A 103 -14.80 -14.27 -16.49
N SER A 104 -15.30 -14.92 -15.43
CA SER A 104 -16.69 -15.37 -15.36
C SER A 104 -17.65 -14.20 -15.14
N ASP A 105 -18.93 -14.42 -15.41
CA ASP A 105 -19.97 -13.40 -15.22
C ASP A 105 -20.04 -12.88 -13.77
N ASP A 106 -19.85 -13.76 -12.79
CA ASP A 106 -19.83 -13.38 -11.37
C ASP A 106 -18.57 -12.56 -11.00
N GLU A 107 -17.40 -12.95 -11.53
CA GLU A 107 -16.16 -12.18 -11.37
C GLU A 107 -16.27 -10.79 -12.00
N LEU A 108 -16.81 -10.70 -13.22
CA LEU A 108 -17.05 -9.43 -13.91
C LEU A 108 -17.99 -8.51 -13.13
N LYS A 109 -19.06 -9.08 -12.59
CA LYS A 109 -20.03 -8.32 -11.78
C LYS A 109 -19.37 -7.77 -10.51
N LEU A 110 -18.55 -8.59 -9.84
CA LEU A 110 -17.81 -8.19 -8.65
C LEU A 110 -16.78 -7.09 -8.96
N LEU A 111 -15.94 -7.32 -9.97
CA LEU A 111 -14.91 -6.39 -10.40
C LEU A 111 -15.50 -5.03 -10.80
N LYS A 112 -16.58 -5.01 -11.59
CA LYS A 112 -17.24 -3.76 -11.98
C LYS A 112 -17.81 -3.02 -10.78
N ALA A 113 -18.43 -3.73 -9.84
CA ALA A 113 -18.98 -3.12 -8.62
C ALA A 113 -17.86 -2.56 -7.70
N GLU A 114 -16.70 -3.19 -7.65
CA GLU A 114 -15.54 -2.72 -6.91
C GLU A 114 -14.86 -1.55 -7.61
N ALA A 115 -14.67 -1.59 -8.92
CA ALA A 115 -14.13 -0.48 -9.69
C ALA A 115 -15.02 0.77 -9.63
N GLU A 116 -16.35 0.62 -9.56
CA GLU A 116 -17.27 1.73 -9.33
C GLU A 116 -17.07 2.36 -7.94
N LYS A 117 -16.79 1.55 -6.91
CA LYS A 117 -16.46 2.10 -5.57
C LYS A 117 -15.14 2.86 -5.60
N VAL A 118 -14.13 2.34 -6.28
CA VAL A 118 -12.86 3.05 -6.49
C VAL A 118 -13.12 4.37 -7.20
N ARG A 119 -13.91 4.38 -8.27
CA ARG A 119 -14.27 5.61 -8.98
C ARG A 119 -14.95 6.65 -8.07
N ASP A 120 -15.84 6.21 -7.18
CA ASP A 120 -16.51 7.10 -6.23
C ASP A 120 -15.54 7.63 -5.16
N ILE A 121 -14.58 6.83 -4.72
CA ILE A 121 -13.50 7.25 -3.81
C ILE A 121 -12.64 8.30 -4.50
N GLU A 122 -12.15 8.02 -5.70
CA GLU A 122 -11.34 8.93 -6.52
C GLU A 122 -12.04 10.27 -6.77
N ASN A 123 -13.34 10.26 -7.08
CA ASN A 123 -14.13 11.49 -7.23
C ASN A 123 -14.19 12.32 -5.93
N LYS A 124 -14.15 11.68 -4.77
CA LYS A 124 -14.09 12.38 -3.48
C LYS A 124 -12.69 12.93 -3.22
N LEU A 125 -11.65 12.18 -3.56
CA LEU A 125 -10.25 12.60 -3.46
C LEU A 125 -10.00 13.84 -4.34
N ILE A 126 -10.43 13.81 -5.59
CA ILE A 126 -10.35 14.96 -6.53
C ILE A 126 -11.04 16.19 -5.92
N LYS A 127 -12.24 16.07 -5.37
CA LYS A 127 -12.95 17.19 -4.73
C LYS A 127 -12.21 17.75 -3.50
N LEU A 128 -11.56 16.88 -2.73
CA LEU A 128 -10.72 17.29 -1.60
C LEU A 128 -9.52 18.10 -2.09
N GLU A 129 -8.83 17.63 -3.13
CA GLU A 129 -7.68 18.30 -3.75
C GLU A 129 -8.06 19.62 -4.43
N GLU A 130 -9.22 19.69 -5.08
CA GLU A 130 -9.74 20.94 -5.64
C GLU A 130 -10.04 22.00 -4.55
N LYS A 131 -10.61 21.57 -3.41
CA LYS A 131 -10.92 22.48 -2.29
C LYS A 131 -9.69 22.83 -1.46
N PHE A 132 -8.75 21.93 -1.36
CA PHE A 132 -7.51 22.08 -0.59
C PHE A 132 -6.31 21.77 -1.50
N PRO A 133 -5.94 22.67 -2.41
CA PRO A 133 -4.80 22.44 -3.32
C PRO A 133 -3.49 22.15 -2.58
N GLU A 134 -3.40 22.61 -1.32
CA GLU A 134 -2.30 22.29 -0.42
C GLU A 134 -2.21 20.79 -0.11
N LEU A 135 -3.35 20.04 -0.15
CA LEU A 135 -3.31 18.56 -0.01
C LEU A 135 -2.53 17.92 -1.14
N ALA A 136 -2.76 18.35 -2.39
CA ALA A 136 -1.98 17.89 -3.55
C ALA A 136 -0.52 18.33 -3.44
N MET A 137 -0.27 19.53 -2.88
CA MET A 137 1.08 20.00 -2.59
C MET A 137 1.68 19.26 -1.38
N MET A 138 0.96 19.12 -0.27
CA MET A 138 1.39 18.34 0.89
C MET A 138 1.67 16.88 0.51
N ARG A 139 1.07 16.37 -0.54
CA ARG A 139 1.29 15.03 -1.09
C ARG A 139 2.32 14.97 -2.20
N LYS A 140 2.41 15.99 -3.03
CA LYS A 140 3.62 16.27 -3.80
C LYS A 140 4.79 16.58 -2.85
N ASP A 141 4.49 17.16 -1.68
CA ASP A 141 5.40 17.57 -0.63
C ASP A 141 5.41 16.61 0.58
N ALA A 142 4.43 15.71 0.80
CA ALA A 142 4.48 14.58 1.72
C ALA A 142 5.22 13.39 1.09
N GLY A 143 5.45 13.49 -0.18
CA GLY A 143 6.71 13.51 -0.82
C GLY A 143 7.66 14.65 -0.38
N MET A 144 7.28 15.74 0.30
CA MET A 144 8.15 16.86 0.64
C MET A 144 7.51 17.73 1.74
N SER A 145 7.49 17.31 2.94
CA SER A 145 7.61 18.17 4.11
C SER A 145 6.78 17.77 5.29
N ALA A 146 7.42 17.25 6.28
CA ALA A 146 7.15 17.66 7.63
C ALA A 146 8.31 18.59 8.02
N SER A 147 8.24 19.85 7.62
CA SER A 147 9.08 20.87 8.22
C SER A 147 8.33 21.49 9.38
N ASP A 148 8.35 20.83 10.52
CA ASP A 148 8.43 21.52 11.79
C ASP A 148 9.81 21.23 12.38
N SER A 149 10.48 22.33 12.74
CA SER A 149 11.86 22.39 13.21
C SER A 149 12.01 21.75 14.59
N SER A 150 11.95 20.45 14.61
CA SER A 150 12.60 19.59 15.62
C SER A 150 13.02 18.32 14.89
N MET A 151 14.32 18.01 14.89
CA MET A 151 14.90 16.81 14.30
C MET A 151 14.29 15.54 14.92
N ASN A 152 13.10 15.17 14.50
CA ASN A 152 12.57 13.84 14.72
C ASN A 152 12.80 13.06 13.43
N MET A 153 14.05 12.59 13.24
CA MET A 153 14.37 11.69 12.13
C MET A 153 13.50 10.45 12.28
N GLN A 154 12.58 10.24 11.35
CA GLN A 154 11.74 9.04 11.35
C GLN A 154 12.63 7.84 11.06
N MET A 155 12.71 6.91 12.02
CA MET A 155 13.41 5.65 11.80
C MET A 155 12.60 4.72 10.91
N PHE A 156 13.28 4.04 9.99
CA PHE A 156 12.67 2.90 9.31
C PHE A 156 12.38 1.81 10.35
N PRO A 157 11.17 1.22 10.38
CA PRO A 157 10.83 0.23 11.40
C PRO A 157 11.78 -0.95 11.39
N GLU A 158 12.24 -1.36 12.59
CA GLU A 158 13.12 -2.51 12.72
C GLU A 158 12.41 -3.79 12.29
N PHE A 159 13.13 -4.67 11.62
CA PHE A 159 12.64 -5.99 11.25
C PHE A 159 13.70 -7.08 11.39
N GLU A 160 13.24 -8.27 11.69
CA GLU A 160 13.91 -9.53 11.44
C GLU A 160 13.12 -10.27 10.37
N GLY A 161 13.79 -10.67 9.31
CA GLY A 161 13.15 -11.27 8.17
C GLY A 161 14.09 -12.22 7.44
N LYS A 162 13.73 -12.52 6.20
CA LYS A 162 14.57 -13.34 5.31
C LYS A 162 14.64 -12.68 3.93
N ASP A 163 15.70 -12.98 3.20
CA ASP A 163 15.70 -12.74 1.77
C ASP A 163 14.90 -13.85 1.04
N LEU A 164 14.62 -13.66 -0.25
CA LEU A 164 13.87 -14.63 -1.05
C LEU A 164 14.64 -15.95 -1.26
N LYS A 165 15.90 -16.03 -0.85
CA LYS A 165 16.74 -17.25 -0.86
C LYS A 165 16.72 -17.96 0.51
N GLY A 166 16.03 -17.39 1.51
CA GLY A 166 15.87 -17.95 2.85
C GLY A 166 16.95 -17.53 3.86
N ASN A 167 17.89 -16.66 3.51
CA ASN A 167 18.89 -16.15 4.42
C ASN A 167 18.27 -15.14 5.39
N THR A 168 18.62 -15.22 6.67
CA THR A 168 18.15 -14.26 7.68
C THR A 168 18.68 -12.86 7.40
N VAL A 169 17.82 -11.86 7.53
CA VAL A 169 18.15 -10.44 7.38
C VAL A 169 17.66 -9.70 8.62
N ASN A 170 18.57 -8.99 9.29
CA ASN A 170 18.26 -8.09 10.37
C ASN A 170 18.46 -6.64 9.91
N SER A 171 17.47 -5.79 10.14
CA SER A 171 17.49 -4.41 9.64
C SER A 171 18.62 -3.57 10.24
N LYS A 172 18.97 -3.78 11.52
CA LYS A 172 20.09 -3.05 12.16
C LYS A 172 21.42 -3.37 11.50
N ASP A 173 21.66 -4.66 11.26
CA ASP A 173 22.90 -5.10 10.58
C ASP A 173 22.90 -4.61 9.13
N LEU A 174 21.75 -4.70 8.44
CA LEU A 174 21.59 -4.24 7.08
C LEU A 174 21.94 -2.75 6.95
N PHE A 175 21.37 -1.89 7.79
CA PHE A 175 21.61 -0.45 7.72
C PHE A 175 23.02 -0.08 8.21
N SER A 176 23.49 -0.63 9.32
CA SER A 176 24.80 -0.30 9.88
C SER A 176 25.99 -0.75 9.02
N ASN A 177 25.82 -1.79 8.22
CA ASN A 177 26.85 -2.27 7.28
C ASN A 177 26.92 -1.44 5.98
N ASN A 178 25.93 -0.59 5.73
CA ASN A 178 25.86 0.26 4.55
C ASN A 178 25.92 1.74 4.92
N LYS A 179 26.57 2.56 4.08
CA LYS A 179 26.52 4.03 4.24
C LYS A 179 25.12 4.58 4.01
N PHE A 180 24.38 3.93 3.14
CA PHE A 180 22.97 4.16 2.87
C PHE A 180 22.33 2.89 2.32
N THR A 181 21.04 2.73 2.52
CA THR A 181 20.24 1.65 1.94
C THR A 181 19.06 2.26 1.20
N VAL A 182 18.87 1.84 -0.04
CA VAL A 182 17.69 2.20 -0.84
C VAL A 182 16.68 1.07 -0.71
N VAL A 183 15.47 1.36 -0.21
CA VAL A 183 14.41 0.37 0.00
C VAL A 183 13.31 0.64 -1.02
N ASN A 184 13.16 -0.26 -2.00
CA ASN A 184 12.14 -0.16 -3.04
C ASN A 184 10.99 -1.11 -2.76
N PHE A 185 9.78 -0.57 -2.63
CA PHE A 185 8.54 -1.32 -2.47
C PHE A 185 7.92 -1.57 -3.84
N TRP A 186 7.61 -2.83 -4.11
CA TRP A 186 7.06 -3.29 -5.38
C TRP A 186 6.13 -4.49 -5.19
N PHE A 187 5.48 -4.95 -6.26
CA PHE A 187 4.81 -6.24 -6.29
C PHE A 187 4.83 -6.86 -7.69
N THR A 188 4.63 -8.17 -7.76
CA THR A 188 4.85 -8.99 -8.95
C THR A 188 4.03 -8.60 -10.17
N THR A 189 2.85 -8.06 -9.97
CA THR A 189 1.93 -7.65 -11.03
C THR A 189 1.91 -6.13 -11.30
N CYS A 190 2.72 -5.37 -10.55
CA CYS A 190 2.92 -3.95 -10.80
C CYS A 190 3.76 -3.74 -12.07
N SER A 191 3.12 -3.43 -13.18
CA SER A 191 3.79 -3.28 -14.49
C SER A 191 4.93 -2.25 -14.48
N PRO A 192 4.76 -1.02 -13.94
CA PRO A 192 5.85 -0.05 -13.85
C PRO A 192 6.99 -0.54 -12.93
N CYS A 193 6.66 -1.21 -11.80
CA CYS A 193 7.68 -1.76 -10.92
C CYS A 193 8.53 -2.84 -11.62
N VAL A 194 7.84 -3.79 -12.26
CA VAL A 194 8.49 -4.88 -13.01
C VAL A 194 9.28 -4.32 -14.21
N GLY A 195 8.79 -3.22 -14.80
CA GLY A 195 9.46 -2.53 -15.90
C GLY A 195 10.83 -1.96 -15.52
N GLU A 196 11.00 -1.50 -14.28
CA GLU A 196 12.26 -0.87 -13.83
C GLU A 196 13.29 -1.81 -13.19
N LEU A 197 12.92 -3.08 -12.87
CA LEU A 197 13.80 -4.01 -12.13
C LEU A 197 15.21 -4.15 -12.70
N ASN A 198 15.34 -4.21 -14.02
CA ASN A 198 16.65 -4.27 -14.69
C ASN A 198 17.46 -2.97 -14.44
N SER A 199 16.80 -1.82 -14.44
CA SER A 199 17.43 -0.54 -14.14
C SER A 199 17.82 -0.42 -12.67
N LEU A 200 17.00 -0.97 -11.76
CA LEU A 200 17.31 -1.05 -10.33
C LEU A 200 18.55 -1.92 -10.08
N GLU A 201 18.70 -3.02 -10.81
CA GLU A 201 19.92 -3.86 -10.76
C GLU A 201 21.17 -3.05 -11.15
N ALA A 202 21.08 -2.24 -12.20
CA ALA A 202 22.19 -1.38 -12.60
C ALA A 202 22.51 -0.31 -11.54
N LEU A 203 21.46 0.30 -10.94
CA LEU A 203 21.62 1.25 -9.83
C LEU A 203 22.24 0.58 -8.61
N ASN A 204 21.81 -0.64 -8.24
CA ASN A 204 22.39 -1.37 -7.11
C ASN A 204 23.92 -1.55 -7.27
N LYS A 205 24.37 -1.97 -8.46
CA LYS A 205 25.81 -2.10 -8.75
C LYS A 205 26.58 -0.78 -8.59
N ASP A 206 25.95 0.33 -8.87
CA ASP A 206 26.56 1.65 -8.66
C ASP A 206 26.51 2.06 -7.18
N PHE A 207 25.47 1.69 -6.45
CA PHE A 207 25.37 1.92 -5.00
C PHE A 207 26.41 1.11 -4.21
N GLU A 208 26.64 -0.14 -4.57
CA GLU A 208 27.69 -1.00 -3.96
C GLU A 208 29.07 -0.34 -4.05
N LYS A 209 29.42 0.28 -5.19
CA LYS A 209 30.67 1.03 -5.37
C LYS A 209 30.78 2.24 -4.43
N ARG A 210 29.64 2.80 -4.01
CA ARG A 210 29.55 3.92 -3.07
C ARG A 210 29.43 3.48 -1.61
N GLY A 211 29.35 2.16 -1.35
CA GLY A 211 29.19 1.56 -0.03
C GLY A 211 27.76 1.53 0.46
N GLY A 212 26.79 1.51 -0.46
CA GLY A 212 25.37 1.35 -0.19
C GLY A 212 24.80 0.10 -0.84
N GLU A 213 23.52 -0.18 -0.59
CA GLU A 213 22.80 -1.33 -1.14
C GLU A 213 21.37 -0.92 -1.50
N LEU A 214 20.83 -1.52 -2.56
CA LEU A 214 19.40 -1.48 -2.87
C LEU A 214 18.77 -2.80 -2.45
N ILE A 215 17.69 -2.72 -1.69
CA ILE A 215 16.84 -3.88 -1.38
C ILE A 215 15.43 -3.67 -1.93
N GLY A 216 14.80 -4.76 -2.36
CA GLY A 216 13.39 -4.80 -2.70
C GLY A 216 12.56 -5.35 -1.53
N VAL A 217 11.36 -4.81 -1.35
CA VAL A 217 10.32 -5.39 -0.52
C VAL A 217 9.11 -5.63 -1.40
N ASN A 218 8.86 -6.89 -1.73
CA ASN A 218 7.65 -7.23 -2.49
C ASN A 218 6.48 -7.38 -1.51
N SER A 219 5.44 -6.55 -1.64
CA SER A 219 4.30 -6.55 -0.72
C SER A 219 3.56 -7.89 -0.66
N PHE A 220 3.57 -8.67 -1.74
CA PHE A 220 2.94 -9.99 -1.77
C PHE A 220 3.76 -11.08 -1.07
N THR A 221 5.04 -10.86 -0.80
CA THR A 221 5.88 -11.81 -0.07
C THR A 221 5.89 -11.59 1.44
N LEU A 222 5.26 -10.54 1.93
CA LEU A 222 5.08 -10.30 3.37
C LEU A 222 4.40 -11.51 4.03
N GLY A 223 4.81 -11.85 5.25
CA GLY A 223 4.35 -13.07 5.93
C GLY A 223 4.95 -14.38 5.38
N GLY A 224 5.72 -14.35 4.29
CA GLY A 224 6.51 -15.49 3.81
C GLY A 224 5.73 -16.53 3.00
N SER A 225 4.69 -16.13 2.25
CA SER A 225 3.98 -17.02 1.33
C SER A 225 4.94 -17.65 0.31
N GLU A 226 5.10 -18.99 0.35
CA GLU A 226 5.98 -19.72 -0.57
C GLU A 226 5.61 -19.48 -2.03
N LYS A 227 4.32 -19.44 -2.35
CA LYS A 227 3.83 -19.18 -3.72
C LYS A 227 4.28 -17.79 -4.19
N SER A 228 4.03 -16.75 -3.38
CA SER A 228 4.41 -15.38 -3.73
C SER A 228 5.93 -15.20 -3.84
N ILE A 229 6.71 -15.90 -2.99
CA ILE A 229 8.17 -15.91 -3.05
C ILE A 229 8.65 -16.55 -4.37
N MET A 230 8.05 -17.66 -4.80
CA MET A 230 8.38 -18.29 -6.07
C MET A 230 8.06 -17.35 -7.25
N GLU A 231 6.89 -16.74 -7.27
CA GLU A 231 6.48 -15.80 -8.32
C GLU A 231 7.40 -14.57 -8.38
N ALA A 232 7.76 -14.01 -7.22
CA ALA A 232 8.71 -12.90 -7.14
C ALA A 232 10.09 -13.29 -7.71
N ASN A 233 10.61 -14.45 -7.34
CA ASN A 233 11.88 -14.96 -7.88
C ASN A 233 11.82 -15.14 -9.41
N GLU A 234 10.73 -15.72 -9.95
CA GLU A 234 10.57 -15.87 -11.39
C GLU A 234 10.58 -14.52 -12.14
N VAL A 235 9.95 -13.50 -11.57
CA VAL A 235 9.94 -12.16 -12.17
C VAL A 235 11.32 -11.54 -12.12
N LEU A 236 12.01 -11.62 -10.97
CA LEU A 236 13.38 -11.11 -10.81
C LEU A 236 14.35 -11.79 -11.79
N ASP A 237 14.29 -13.12 -11.90
CA ASP A 237 15.12 -13.89 -12.82
C ASP A 237 14.87 -13.50 -14.28
N LYS A 238 13.60 -13.38 -14.70
CA LYS A 238 13.23 -12.94 -16.06
C LYS A 238 13.72 -11.54 -16.38
N LYS A 239 13.87 -10.67 -15.37
CA LYS A 239 14.36 -9.30 -15.51
C LYS A 239 15.87 -9.18 -15.30
N GLY A 240 16.55 -10.26 -14.93
CA GLY A 240 17.99 -10.25 -14.62
C GLY A 240 18.32 -9.38 -13.40
N ALA A 241 17.39 -9.26 -12.46
CA ALA A 241 17.53 -8.53 -11.22
C ALA A 241 18.01 -9.48 -10.13
N THR A 242 19.18 -9.21 -9.54
CA THR A 242 19.82 -10.05 -8.54
C THR A 242 20.00 -9.36 -7.19
N PHE A 243 19.65 -8.08 -7.09
CA PHE A 243 19.67 -7.34 -5.85
C PHE A 243 18.76 -7.97 -4.80
N ARG A 244 19.12 -7.82 -3.54
CA ARG A 244 18.43 -8.48 -2.43
C ARG A 244 16.98 -8.03 -2.36
N ASN A 245 16.07 -9.00 -2.26
CA ASN A 245 14.68 -8.78 -1.91
C ASN A 245 14.42 -9.44 -0.57
N VAL A 246 13.71 -8.73 0.33
CA VAL A 246 13.47 -9.18 1.71
C VAL A 246 11.98 -9.24 2.01
N TYR A 247 11.61 -10.13 2.92
CA TYR A 247 10.27 -10.20 3.50
C TYR A 247 10.36 -10.42 5.01
N PHE A 248 9.33 -10.01 5.72
CA PHE A 248 9.21 -10.09 7.16
C PHE A 248 7.75 -10.28 7.57
N ASP A 249 7.49 -10.47 8.86
CA ASP A 249 6.14 -10.66 9.38
C ASP A 249 5.26 -9.44 9.06
N GLU A 250 4.15 -9.69 8.37
CA GLU A 250 3.17 -8.68 7.96
C GLU A 250 2.51 -7.95 9.14
N ASN A 251 2.47 -8.58 10.32
CA ASN A 251 1.90 -8.02 11.54
C ASN A 251 2.92 -7.25 12.39
N SER A 252 4.20 -7.31 12.05
CA SER A 252 5.25 -6.49 12.68
C SER A 252 5.07 -5.00 12.39
N GLU A 253 5.78 -4.14 13.11
CA GLU A 253 5.77 -2.70 12.81
C GLU A 253 6.28 -2.40 11.40
N ALA A 254 7.30 -3.14 10.93
CA ALA A 254 7.77 -3.03 9.55
C ALA A 254 6.74 -3.57 8.54
N GLY A 255 6.01 -4.65 8.89
CA GLY A 255 4.93 -5.17 8.07
C GLY A 255 3.77 -4.18 7.95
N LYS A 256 3.37 -3.55 9.05
CA LYS A 256 2.35 -2.48 9.04
C LYS A 256 2.81 -1.28 8.23
N PHE A 257 4.08 -0.88 8.35
CA PHE A 257 4.67 0.17 7.54
C PHE A 257 4.63 -0.16 6.05
N ALA A 258 5.04 -1.38 5.67
CA ALA A 258 5.00 -1.85 4.29
C ALA A 258 3.57 -1.92 3.73
N ASN A 259 2.60 -2.39 4.54
CA ASN A 259 1.18 -2.41 4.18
C ASN A 259 0.56 -1.00 4.09
N GLY A 260 1.18 0.00 4.70
CA GLY A 260 0.81 1.41 4.58
C GLY A 260 1.32 2.09 3.31
N VAL A 261 2.16 1.41 2.50
CA VAL A 261 2.60 1.92 1.19
C VAL A 261 1.44 1.78 0.20
N TYR A 262 0.88 2.90 -0.21
CA TYR A 262 -0.33 2.96 -1.04
C TYR A 262 -0.08 3.21 -2.53
N ALA A 263 1.14 3.60 -2.91
CA ALA A 263 1.54 3.83 -4.30
C ALA A 263 2.75 2.97 -4.66
N TYR A 264 2.81 2.45 -5.87
CA TYR A 264 3.90 1.59 -6.31
C TYR A 264 4.40 1.96 -7.70
N PRO A 265 5.74 1.91 -7.92
CA PRO A 265 6.76 1.68 -6.90
C PRO A 265 6.93 2.88 -5.97
N THR A 266 7.32 2.63 -4.71
CA THR A 266 7.73 3.66 -3.76
C THR A 266 9.11 3.31 -3.21
N THR A 267 9.99 4.29 -3.13
CA THR A 267 11.38 4.11 -2.72
C THR A 267 11.73 5.02 -1.56
N TYR A 268 12.33 4.45 -0.52
CA TYR A 268 12.90 5.16 0.62
C TYR A 268 14.43 5.11 0.58
N VAL A 269 15.09 6.16 1.07
CA VAL A 269 16.52 6.16 1.37
C VAL A 269 16.70 6.14 2.88
N VAL A 270 17.53 5.22 3.37
CA VAL A 270 17.78 5.02 4.80
C VAL A 270 19.28 5.19 5.06
N ASP A 271 19.65 5.95 6.09
CA ASP A 271 21.05 6.13 6.50
C ASP A 271 21.60 4.93 7.29
N SER A 272 22.90 4.96 7.61
CA SER A 272 23.56 3.89 8.38
C SER A 272 23.05 3.73 9.82
N LYS A 273 22.25 4.65 10.32
CA LYS A 273 21.63 4.59 11.65
C LYS A 273 20.20 4.08 11.61
N GLY A 274 19.66 3.83 10.40
CA GLY A 274 18.27 3.40 10.19
C GLY A 274 17.29 4.56 10.07
N ASN A 275 17.74 5.80 9.93
CA ASN A 275 16.84 6.93 9.73
C ASN A 275 16.43 7.03 8.27
N ILE A 276 15.15 7.28 8.04
CA ILE A 276 14.64 7.65 6.71
C ILE A 276 15.15 9.06 6.39
N VAL A 277 15.76 9.19 5.21
CA VAL A 277 16.34 10.46 4.74
C VAL A 277 15.40 11.11 3.74
N GLY A 278 14.82 12.23 4.16
CA GLY A 278 13.83 12.94 3.35
C GLY A 278 12.60 12.11 3.06
N ASP A 279 11.89 12.49 2.01
CA ASP A 279 10.59 11.91 1.70
C ASP A 279 10.68 10.79 0.68
N PRO A 280 9.76 9.79 0.73
CA PRO A 280 9.74 8.71 -0.22
C PRO A 280 9.65 9.22 -1.66
N ILE A 281 10.18 8.46 -2.58
CA ILE A 281 10.10 8.71 -4.02
C ILE A 281 8.99 7.81 -4.55
N MET A 282 7.88 8.39 -4.96
CA MET A 282 6.80 7.68 -5.62
C MET A 282 7.03 7.68 -7.13
N GLY A 283 6.77 6.53 -7.77
CA GLY A 283 6.99 6.31 -9.20
C GLY A 283 8.37 5.73 -9.52
N VAL A 284 8.56 5.44 -10.81
CA VAL A 284 9.73 4.71 -11.30
C VAL A 284 11.02 5.54 -11.22
N LEU A 285 12.09 4.94 -10.73
CA LEU A 285 13.41 5.57 -10.61
C LEU A 285 14.12 5.77 -11.97
N THR A 286 13.55 5.27 -13.06
CA THR A 286 14.06 5.49 -14.42
C THR A 286 13.76 6.88 -14.93
N GLU A 287 12.78 7.58 -14.35
CA GLU A 287 12.49 8.97 -14.68
C GLU A 287 13.54 9.90 -14.09
N LYS A 288 13.92 10.93 -14.89
CA LYS A 288 15.01 11.82 -14.53
C LYS A 288 14.78 12.54 -13.19
N ALA A 289 13.57 13.02 -12.95
CA ALA A 289 13.23 13.77 -11.73
C ALA A 289 13.38 12.89 -10.47
N GLN A 290 12.85 11.67 -10.52
CA GLN A 290 12.95 10.68 -9.43
C GLN A 290 14.39 10.25 -9.21
N LYS A 291 15.15 10.00 -10.29
CA LYS A 291 16.56 9.65 -10.19
C LYS A 291 17.38 10.79 -9.58
N ASP A 292 17.15 12.04 -10.00
CA ASP A 292 17.83 13.20 -9.44
C ASP A 292 17.48 13.40 -7.95
N LYS A 293 16.20 13.15 -7.55
CA LYS A 293 15.78 13.15 -6.13
C LYS A 293 16.52 12.06 -5.35
N LEU A 294 16.54 10.83 -5.88
CA LEU A 294 17.22 9.70 -5.24
C LEU A 294 18.70 10.01 -4.96
N MET A 295 19.41 10.55 -5.96
CA MET A 295 20.84 10.86 -5.78
C MET A 295 21.06 11.94 -4.72
N ARG A 296 20.21 12.97 -4.64
CA ARG A 296 20.29 13.98 -3.56
C ARG A 296 20.06 13.38 -2.17
N LEU A 297 19.05 12.50 -2.03
CA LEU A 297 18.79 11.83 -0.75
C LEU A 297 19.94 10.91 -0.32
N ILE A 298 20.54 10.21 -1.28
CA ILE A 298 21.73 9.39 -1.02
C ILE A 298 22.90 10.25 -0.55
N ASP A 299 23.14 11.41 -1.18
CA ASP A 299 24.22 12.32 -0.76
C ASP A 299 23.95 12.89 0.67
N GLN A 300 22.68 13.14 1.01
CA GLN A 300 22.26 13.51 2.38
C GLN A 300 22.46 12.37 3.39
N ALA A 301 22.16 11.12 3.02
CA ALA A 301 22.32 9.95 3.88
C ALA A 301 23.80 9.70 4.24
N MET A 302 24.72 10.13 3.38
CA MET A 302 26.18 9.96 3.56
C MET A 302 26.86 11.15 4.26
N SER A 303 26.14 12.24 4.52
CA SER A 303 26.68 13.43 5.19
C SER A 303 26.62 13.30 6.71
#